data_e35cbd39cdc3b93b89a6133474067480
#
_entry.id   e35cbd39cdc3b93b89a6133474067480
#
_cell.length_a   1.000
_cell.length_b   1.000
_cell.length_c   1.000
_cell.angle_alpha   90.00
_cell.angle_beta   90.00
_cell.angle_gamma   90.00
#
_symmetry.space_group_name_H-M   'P 1'
#
loop_
_entity.id
_entity.type
_entity.pdbx_description
1 polymer ?
#
loop_
_entity_poly.entity_id
_entity_poly.type
_entity_poly.pdbx_seq_one_letter_code
_entity_poly.pdbx_strand_id
1 'polypeptide(L)'
;MQLAHRIGKPYREGFVKNRYVGRTFIMPGQAVRKRSVRQKLNAIGVEFRDRNVLLVDDSIVRGTTSKEIVQMAREAGARHVYLASAAPPVRFPNVYGIDMPTGEELIAHGRSVEEVRQYIGADALVYQDVDAMKRVVAALNPALDGFEASCFDGRYVTGDVSAEEFAA
;
A
#
# COMPACT_ATOMS: atom_id res chain seq x y z
N MET A 1 -6.09 -13.88 0.31
CA MET A 1 -6.37 -15.34 0.29
C MET A 1 -5.30 -16.10 -0.50
N GLN A 2 -5.12 -15.88 -1.82
CA GLN A 2 -4.19 -16.67 -2.67
C GLN A 2 -2.75 -16.68 -2.15
N LEU A 3 -2.21 -15.54 -1.70
CA LEU A 3 -0.86 -15.49 -1.12
C LEU A 3 -0.74 -16.41 0.10
N ALA A 4 -1.68 -16.33 1.05
CA ALA A 4 -1.67 -17.17 2.25
C ALA A 4 -1.64 -18.66 1.90
N HIS A 5 -2.48 -19.06 0.94
CA HIS A 5 -2.52 -20.43 0.45
C HIS A 5 -1.16 -20.87 -0.14
N ARG A 6 -0.54 -19.99 -0.96
CA ARG A 6 0.73 -20.30 -1.62
C ARG A 6 1.90 -20.43 -0.67
N ILE A 7 1.91 -19.68 0.42
CA ILE A 7 2.96 -19.75 1.47
C ILE A 7 2.60 -20.71 2.61
N GLY A 8 1.50 -21.48 2.49
CA GLY A 8 1.08 -22.45 3.50
C GLY A 8 0.70 -21.83 4.84
N LYS A 9 0.14 -20.62 4.86
CA LYS A 9 -0.29 -19.92 6.07
C LYS A 9 -1.81 -19.75 6.12
N PRO A 10 -2.41 -19.76 7.32
CA PRO A 10 -3.85 -19.51 7.45
C PRO A 10 -4.22 -18.11 6.94
N TYR A 11 -5.28 -18.01 6.15
CA TYR A 11 -5.94 -16.75 5.85
C TYR A 11 -6.97 -16.45 6.91
N ARG A 12 -6.98 -15.20 7.38
CA ARG A 12 -7.96 -14.69 8.34
C ARG A 12 -8.33 -13.25 7.99
N GLU A 13 -9.59 -12.89 8.24
CA GLU A 13 -10.06 -11.51 8.18
C GLU A 13 -9.84 -10.87 9.55
N GLY A 14 -8.72 -10.16 9.71
CA GLY A 14 -8.35 -9.50 10.96
C GLY A 14 -9.08 -8.19 11.21
N PHE A 15 -9.62 -7.56 10.16
CA PHE A 15 -10.36 -6.30 10.23
C PHE A 15 -11.74 -6.41 9.60
N VAL A 16 -12.72 -5.80 10.25
CA VAL A 16 -14.07 -5.63 9.70
C VAL A 16 -14.30 -4.18 9.35
N LYS A 17 -14.76 -3.94 8.11
CA LYS A 17 -15.12 -2.61 7.66
C LYS A 17 -16.48 -2.20 8.22
N ASN A 18 -16.54 -1.04 8.85
CA ASN A 18 -17.79 -0.42 9.24
C ASN A 18 -18.52 0.08 7.99
N ARG A 19 -19.65 -0.56 7.63
CA ARG A 19 -20.43 -0.25 6.42
C ARG A 19 -21.19 1.07 6.51
N TYR A 20 -21.38 1.60 7.71
CA TYR A 20 -22.10 2.86 7.95
C TYR A 20 -21.21 4.10 7.81
N VAL A 21 -19.90 3.92 7.70
CA VAL A 21 -18.95 5.01 7.46
C VAL A 21 -18.57 5.02 5.98
N GLY A 22 -19.04 6.04 5.25
CA GLY A 22 -18.80 6.20 3.82
C GLY A 22 -17.32 6.41 3.47
N ARG A 23 -16.99 6.33 2.17
CA ARG A 23 -15.65 6.69 1.68
C ARG A 23 -15.41 8.18 1.91
N THR A 24 -14.49 8.51 2.78
CA THR A 24 -13.95 9.87 2.88
C THR A 24 -12.83 10.02 1.85
N PHE A 25 -13.21 10.15 0.58
CA PHE A 25 -12.29 10.63 -0.44
C PHE A 25 -12.03 12.11 -0.15
N ILE A 26 -10.81 12.54 -0.16
CA ILE A 26 -10.45 13.96 -0.15
C ILE A 26 -10.89 14.70 1.13
N MET A 27 -10.31 14.33 2.28
CA MET A 27 -10.34 15.21 3.43
C MET A 27 -8.96 15.86 3.62
N PRO A 28 -8.84 17.18 3.61
CA PRO A 28 -7.59 17.85 3.92
C PRO A 28 -7.21 17.62 5.38
N GLY A 29 -5.93 17.34 5.61
CA GLY A 29 -5.34 17.18 6.95
C GLY A 29 -5.11 15.75 7.43
N GLN A 30 -3.90 15.50 7.96
CA GLN A 30 -3.49 14.17 8.44
C GLN A 30 -4.29 13.68 9.65
N ALA A 31 -4.66 14.57 10.57
CA ALA A 31 -5.42 14.21 11.77
C ALA A 31 -6.83 13.69 11.44
N VAL A 32 -7.48 14.25 10.43
CA VAL A 32 -8.81 13.83 9.97
C VAL A 32 -8.72 12.46 9.27
N ARG A 33 -7.68 12.23 8.48
CA ARG A 33 -7.43 10.94 7.81
C ARG A 33 -7.21 9.81 8.84
N LYS A 34 -6.41 10.07 9.87
CA LYS A 34 -6.14 9.13 10.97
C LYS A 34 -7.44 8.70 11.69
N ARG A 35 -8.25 9.66 12.09
CA ARG A 35 -9.55 9.41 12.74
C ARG A 35 -10.50 8.62 11.83
N SER A 36 -10.45 8.90 10.53
CA SER A 36 -11.26 8.24 9.50
C SER A 36 -10.96 6.74 9.36
N VAL A 37 -9.69 6.32 9.41
CA VAL A 37 -9.31 4.90 9.32
C VAL A 37 -9.87 4.12 10.51
N ARG A 38 -9.68 4.63 11.74
CA ARG A 38 -10.19 3.99 12.98
C ARG A 38 -11.72 3.92 13.05
N GLN A 39 -12.43 4.85 12.42
CA GLN A 39 -13.89 4.79 12.32
C GLN A 39 -14.38 3.76 11.31
N LYS A 40 -13.57 3.46 10.30
CA LYS A 40 -13.92 2.56 9.19
C LYS A 40 -13.58 1.11 9.44
N LEU A 41 -12.56 0.84 10.25
CA LEU A 41 -12.03 -0.50 10.48
C LEU A 41 -12.10 -0.84 11.98
N ASN A 42 -12.56 -2.05 12.28
CA ASN A 42 -12.51 -2.62 13.62
C ASN A 42 -11.63 -3.88 13.59
N ALA A 43 -10.66 -3.95 14.49
CA ALA A 43 -9.81 -5.12 14.63
C ALA A 43 -10.54 -6.24 15.38
N ILE A 44 -10.45 -7.46 14.86
CA ILE A 44 -10.96 -8.66 15.51
C ILE A 44 -9.87 -9.20 16.43
N GLY A 45 -9.88 -8.84 17.72
CA GLY A 45 -8.80 -9.10 18.66
C GLY A 45 -8.34 -10.57 18.73
N VAL A 46 -9.23 -11.54 18.56
CA VAL A 46 -8.89 -12.97 18.58
C VAL A 46 -7.98 -13.37 17.41
N GLU A 47 -8.00 -12.63 16.30
CA GLU A 47 -7.16 -12.90 15.15
C GLU A 47 -5.75 -12.31 15.28
N PHE A 48 -5.55 -11.37 16.22
CA PHE A 48 -4.27 -10.70 16.45
C PHE A 48 -3.53 -11.16 17.69
N ARG A 49 -4.28 -11.45 18.78
CA ARG A 49 -3.68 -11.72 20.10
C ARG A 49 -2.62 -12.82 20.03
N ASP A 50 -1.40 -12.48 20.49
CA ASP A 50 -0.22 -13.35 20.58
C ASP A 50 0.24 -13.96 19.26
N ARG A 51 -0.15 -13.36 18.12
CA ARG A 51 0.19 -13.85 16.79
C ARG A 51 1.22 -12.97 16.08
N ASN A 52 1.98 -13.59 15.20
CA ASN A 52 2.74 -12.91 14.16
C ASN A 52 1.82 -12.81 12.94
N VAL A 53 1.54 -11.60 12.49
CA VAL A 53 0.58 -11.34 11.42
C VAL A 53 1.26 -10.73 10.21
N LEU A 54 0.91 -11.20 9.02
CA LEU A 54 1.21 -10.54 7.76
C LEU A 54 -0.05 -9.85 7.26
N LEU A 55 -0.07 -8.53 7.32
CA LEU A 55 -1.10 -7.71 6.70
C LEU A 55 -0.78 -7.58 5.21
N VAL A 56 -1.79 -7.70 4.36
CA VAL A 56 -1.65 -7.54 2.91
C VAL A 56 -2.61 -6.45 2.46
N ASP A 57 -2.06 -5.43 1.82
CA ASP A 57 -2.81 -4.29 1.29
C ASP A 57 -2.58 -4.17 -0.22
N ASP A 58 -3.45 -3.46 -0.92
CA ASP A 58 -3.32 -3.25 -2.37
C ASP A 58 -2.14 -2.33 -2.70
N SER A 59 -1.98 -1.24 -1.97
CA SER A 59 -0.92 -0.26 -2.22
C SER A 59 -0.64 0.60 -0.98
N ILE A 60 0.58 1.17 -0.92
CA ILE A 60 0.98 2.16 0.09
C ILE A 60 1.26 3.47 -0.64
N VAL A 61 0.36 4.44 -0.50
CA VAL A 61 0.49 5.74 -1.17
C VAL A 61 1.08 6.79 -0.22
N ARG A 62 0.33 7.26 0.76
CA ARG A 62 0.79 8.25 1.77
C ARG A 62 1.33 7.61 3.06
N GLY A 63 1.17 6.31 3.23
CA GLY A 63 1.59 5.57 4.42
C GLY A 63 0.75 5.80 5.67
N THR A 64 -0.12 6.81 5.71
CA THR A 64 -0.95 7.12 6.89
C THR A 64 -1.90 5.99 7.24
N THR A 65 -2.60 5.43 6.26
CA THR A 65 -3.51 4.30 6.44
C THR A 65 -2.75 3.06 6.93
N SER A 66 -1.64 2.74 6.29
CA SER A 66 -0.79 1.59 6.65
C SER A 66 -0.27 1.71 8.08
N LYS A 67 0.18 2.92 8.49
CA LYS A 67 0.60 3.20 9.87
C LYS A 67 -0.52 2.94 10.88
N GLU A 68 -1.75 3.42 10.61
CA GLU A 68 -2.88 3.21 11.49
C GLU A 68 -3.29 1.72 11.58
N ILE A 69 -3.29 1.00 10.46
CA ILE A 69 -3.62 -0.42 10.41
C ILE A 69 -2.59 -1.24 11.21
N VAL A 70 -1.30 -0.95 11.06
CA VAL A 70 -0.22 -1.58 11.84
C VAL A 70 -0.42 -1.30 13.34
N GLN A 71 -0.71 -0.05 13.69
CA GLN A 71 -0.94 0.34 15.09
C GLN A 71 -2.16 -0.38 15.67
N MET A 72 -3.27 -0.45 14.94
CA MET A 72 -4.48 -1.17 15.37
C MET A 72 -4.23 -2.66 15.57
N ALA A 73 -3.43 -3.31 14.71
CA ALA A 73 -3.05 -4.70 14.87
C ALA A 73 -2.22 -4.93 16.17
N ARG A 74 -1.30 -4.00 16.46
CA ARG A 74 -0.52 -4.05 17.73
C ARG A 74 -1.41 -3.84 18.95
N GLU A 75 -2.30 -2.86 18.92
CA GLU A 75 -3.28 -2.60 19.99
C GLU A 75 -4.21 -3.80 20.22
N ALA A 76 -4.52 -4.55 19.15
CA ALA A 76 -5.29 -5.79 19.23
C ALA A 76 -4.48 -7.00 19.74
N GLY A 77 -3.19 -6.82 20.09
CA GLY A 77 -2.34 -7.81 20.72
C GLY A 77 -1.44 -8.61 19.77
N ALA A 78 -1.22 -8.15 18.55
CA ALA A 78 -0.26 -8.81 17.65
C ALA A 78 1.16 -8.73 18.23
N ARG A 79 1.89 -9.85 18.18
CA ARG A 79 3.29 -9.94 18.64
C ARG A 79 4.25 -9.30 17.65
N HIS A 80 4.11 -9.63 16.37
CA HIS A 80 4.82 -9.00 15.26
C HIS A 80 3.83 -8.68 14.15
N VAL A 81 4.05 -7.53 13.50
CA VAL A 81 3.21 -7.05 12.39
C VAL A 81 4.09 -6.81 11.17
N TYR A 82 3.95 -7.68 10.19
CA TYR A 82 4.56 -7.55 8.87
C TYR A 82 3.55 -6.94 7.91
N LEU A 83 3.99 -6.16 6.94
CA LEU A 83 3.13 -5.59 5.90
C LEU A 83 3.65 -5.96 4.52
N ALA A 84 2.75 -6.41 3.64
CA ALA A 84 3.03 -6.62 2.23
C ALA A 84 2.09 -5.76 1.38
N SER A 85 2.67 -5.03 0.43
CA SER A 85 1.96 -4.29 -0.60
C SER A 85 1.89 -5.14 -1.87
N ALA A 86 0.68 -5.30 -2.43
CA ALA A 86 0.49 -5.96 -3.72
C ALA A 86 0.95 -5.09 -4.89
N ALA A 87 1.05 -3.77 -4.69
CA ALA A 87 1.66 -2.85 -5.63
C ALA A 87 3.14 -2.61 -5.29
N PRO A 88 3.97 -2.27 -6.29
CA PRO A 88 5.29 -1.71 -6.08
C PRO A 88 5.25 -0.37 -5.31
N PRO A 89 6.40 0.15 -4.84
CA PRO A 89 6.45 1.47 -4.23
C PRO A 89 5.95 2.55 -5.20
N VAL A 90 4.91 3.30 -4.79
CA VAL A 90 4.40 4.43 -5.54
C VAL A 90 5.31 5.62 -5.31
N ARG A 91 6.12 5.98 -6.30
CA ARG A 91 7.19 6.97 -6.18
C ARG A 91 6.93 8.25 -6.95
N PHE A 92 6.12 8.17 -8.02
CA PHE A 92 5.91 9.26 -8.97
C PHE A 92 4.42 9.55 -9.12
N PRO A 93 4.02 10.81 -9.36
CA PRO A 93 2.65 11.17 -9.68
C PRO A 93 2.19 10.50 -10.98
N ASN A 94 0.88 10.28 -11.11
CA ASN A 94 0.27 9.90 -12.38
C ASN A 94 -0.24 11.17 -13.09
N VAL A 95 0.02 11.28 -14.40
CA VAL A 95 -0.37 12.44 -15.22
C VAL A 95 -1.52 12.14 -16.20
N TYR A 96 -1.99 10.91 -16.21
CA TYR A 96 -3.02 10.43 -17.14
C TYR A 96 -4.44 10.43 -16.58
N GLY A 97 -4.73 11.34 -15.66
CA GLY A 97 -6.09 11.56 -15.13
C GLY A 97 -6.46 10.72 -13.91
N ILE A 98 -5.52 10.00 -13.31
CA ILE A 98 -5.71 9.39 -11.99
C ILE A 98 -5.42 10.45 -10.94
N ASP A 99 -6.37 10.67 -10.01
CA ASP A 99 -6.17 11.57 -8.87
C ASP A 99 -5.12 10.96 -7.91
N MET A 100 -3.89 11.39 -8.08
CA MET A 100 -2.74 10.98 -7.28
C MET A 100 -2.22 12.19 -6.48
N PRO A 101 -1.70 11.95 -5.27
CA PRO A 101 -1.04 13.02 -4.50
C PRO A 101 0.22 13.51 -5.22
N THR A 102 0.65 14.72 -4.84
CA THR A 102 1.94 15.26 -5.29
C THR A 102 3.09 14.37 -4.85
N GLY A 103 4.26 14.47 -5.50
CA GLY A 103 5.43 13.67 -5.16
C GLY A 103 5.78 13.71 -3.66
N GLU A 104 5.70 14.88 -3.03
CA GLU A 104 5.98 15.06 -1.60
C GLU A 104 5.03 14.27 -0.67
N GLU A 105 3.80 14.06 -1.09
CA GLU A 105 2.82 13.29 -0.32
C GLU A 105 2.98 11.77 -0.49
N LEU A 106 3.74 11.32 -1.51
CA LEU A 106 4.02 9.91 -1.74
C LEU A 106 5.08 9.42 -0.74
N ILE A 107 4.70 8.47 0.12
CA ILE A 107 5.61 8.00 1.19
C ILE A 107 6.90 7.39 0.65
N ALA A 108 6.86 6.76 -0.53
CA ALA A 108 8.01 6.11 -1.13
C ALA A 108 8.84 7.03 -2.04
N HIS A 109 8.41 8.28 -2.26
CA HIS A 109 9.18 9.26 -3.00
C HIS A 109 10.43 9.65 -2.23
N GLY A 110 11.62 9.49 -2.84
CA GLY A 110 12.91 9.80 -2.21
C GLY A 110 13.27 8.95 -0.97
N ARG A 111 12.50 7.92 -0.62
CA ARG A 111 12.75 7.07 0.55
C ARG A 111 13.04 5.63 0.18
N SER A 112 13.91 5.01 0.97
CA SER A 112 14.14 3.57 0.95
C SER A 112 12.97 2.81 1.56
N VAL A 113 12.88 1.51 1.24
CA VAL A 113 11.87 0.61 1.83
C VAL A 113 12.00 0.57 3.35
N GLU A 114 13.21 0.64 3.87
CA GLU A 114 13.47 0.62 5.31
C GLU A 114 12.94 1.89 6.01
N GLU A 115 13.13 3.06 5.42
CA GLU A 115 12.58 4.32 5.95
C GLU A 115 11.04 4.31 5.94
N VAL A 116 10.42 3.76 4.88
CA VAL A 116 8.97 3.57 4.84
C VAL A 116 8.53 2.59 5.91
N ARG A 117 9.22 1.45 6.08
CA ARG A 117 8.95 0.47 7.13
C ARG A 117 8.95 1.11 8.53
N GLN A 118 9.99 1.90 8.81
CA GLN A 118 10.12 2.60 10.10
C GLN A 118 8.98 3.60 10.32
N TYR A 119 8.62 4.36 9.28
CA TYR A 119 7.51 5.32 9.35
C TYR A 119 6.18 4.66 9.69
N ILE A 120 5.86 3.53 9.04
CA ILE A 120 4.59 2.81 9.29
C ILE A 120 4.63 1.97 10.57
N GLY A 121 5.82 1.71 11.16
CA GLY A 121 6.00 0.96 12.40
C GLY A 121 5.84 -0.55 12.24
N ALA A 122 6.02 -1.11 11.05
CA ALA A 122 5.99 -2.54 10.81
C ALA A 122 7.32 -3.22 11.17
N ASP A 123 7.28 -4.50 11.56
CA ASP A 123 8.50 -5.29 11.82
C ASP A 123 9.22 -5.67 10.53
N ALA A 124 8.47 -5.86 9.43
CA ALA A 124 9.01 -5.97 8.07
C ALA A 124 8.03 -5.40 7.06
N LEU A 125 8.56 -4.92 5.93
CA LEU A 125 7.80 -4.41 4.80
C LEU A 125 8.28 -5.08 3.52
N VAL A 126 7.33 -5.59 2.73
CA VAL A 126 7.58 -6.19 1.42
C VAL A 126 6.71 -5.48 0.39
N TYR A 127 7.32 -5.02 -0.68
CA TYR A 127 6.63 -4.51 -1.85
C TYR A 127 6.67 -5.54 -2.98
N GLN A 128 5.68 -5.46 -3.87
CA GLN A 128 5.76 -6.13 -5.16
C GLN A 128 6.89 -5.53 -6.00
N ASP A 129 7.56 -6.38 -6.79
CA ASP A 129 8.56 -5.95 -7.76
C ASP A 129 7.89 -5.56 -9.09
N VAL A 130 8.27 -4.38 -9.65
CA VAL A 130 7.67 -3.84 -10.89
C VAL A 130 7.89 -4.79 -12.06
N ASP A 131 9.11 -5.28 -12.23
CA ASP A 131 9.44 -6.12 -13.39
C ASP A 131 8.78 -7.50 -13.26
N ALA A 132 8.72 -8.06 -12.05
CA ALA A 132 8.00 -9.30 -11.80
C ALA A 132 6.49 -9.14 -12.10
N MET A 133 5.89 -8.03 -11.70
CA MET A 133 4.50 -7.72 -11.99
C MET A 133 4.26 -7.64 -13.50
N LYS A 134 5.09 -6.89 -14.24
CA LYS A 134 5.02 -6.79 -15.70
C LYS A 134 5.17 -8.16 -16.37
N ARG A 135 6.15 -8.96 -15.96
CA ARG A 135 6.36 -10.32 -16.51
C ARG A 135 5.16 -11.23 -16.31
N VAL A 136 4.55 -11.23 -15.13
CA VAL A 136 3.39 -12.08 -14.85
C VAL A 136 2.19 -11.70 -15.70
N VAL A 137 1.93 -10.42 -15.88
CA VAL A 137 0.80 -9.95 -16.72
C VAL A 137 1.06 -10.24 -18.19
N ALA A 138 2.27 -9.99 -18.70
CA ALA A 138 2.67 -10.31 -20.07
C ALA A 138 2.55 -11.81 -20.39
N ALA A 139 2.87 -12.68 -19.41
CA ALA A 139 2.74 -14.14 -19.58
C ALA A 139 1.28 -14.59 -19.74
N LEU A 140 0.31 -13.82 -19.21
CA LEU A 140 -1.13 -14.11 -19.37
C LEU A 140 -1.67 -13.66 -20.74
N ASN A 141 -1.05 -12.65 -21.35
CA ASN A 141 -1.43 -12.17 -22.68
C ASN A 141 -0.17 -11.71 -23.44
N PRO A 142 0.46 -12.58 -24.24
CA PRO A 142 1.65 -12.25 -25.01
C PRO A 142 1.47 -11.18 -26.10
N ALA A 143 0.23 -10.79 -26.40
CA ALA A 143 -0.04 -9.69 -27.33
C ALA A 143 0.19 -8.31 -26.71
N LEU A 144 0.39 -8.22 -25.40
CA LEU A 144 0.72 -6.98 -24.72
C LEU A 144 2.24 -6.76 -24.74
N ASP A 145 2.65 -5.66 -25.34
CA ASP A 145 4.05 -5.26 -25.51
C ASP A 145 4.52 -4.18 -24.51
N GLY A 146 3.59 -3.61 -23.72
CA GLY A 146 3.89 -2.60 -22.72
C GLY A 146 2.81 -2.43 -21.67
N PHE A 147 3.21 -1.80 -20.55
CA PHE A 147 2.32 -1.48 -19.43
C PHE A 147 2.60 -0.07 -18.94
N GLU A 148 1.53 0.66 -18.67
CA GLU A 148 1.63 1.91 -17.93
C GLU A 148 2.03 1.60 -16.47
N ALA A 149 3.18 2.08 -16.05
CA ALA A 149 3.73 1.87 -14.72
C ALA A 149 4.48 3.10 -14.18
N SER A 150 4.21 4.28 -14.76
CA SER A 150 4.94 5.52 -14.46
C SER A 150 4.91 5.90 -12.99
N CYS A 151 3.83 5.61 -12.27
CA CYS A 151 3.76 5.85 -10.83
C CYS A 151 4.76 5.02 -10.01
N PHE A 152 5.33 3.95 -10.58
CA PHE A 152 6.34 3.11 -9.93
C PHE A 152 7.75 3.37 -10.44
N ASP A 153 7.93 3.49 -11.78
CA ASP A 153 9.25 3.56 -12.43
C ASP A 153 9.59 4.94 -13.02
N GLY A 154 8.65 5.89 -13.02
CA GLY A 154 8.84 7.25 -13.54
C GLY A 154 8.92 7.33 -15.07
N ARG A 155 8.56 6.27 -15.79
CA ARG A 155 8.58 6.22 -17.26
C ARG A 155 7.18 6.44 -17.78
N TYR A 156 6.95 7.61 -18.35
CA TYR A 156 5.67 7.99 -18.92
C TYR A 156 5.59 7.51 -20.36
N VAL A 157 4.53 6.77 -20.71
CA VAL A 157 4.40 6.08 -22.01
C VAL A 157 4.27 7.04 -23.19
N THR A 158 3.81 8.26 -22.97
CA THR A 158 3.72 9.30 -24.01
C THR A 158 5.09 9.92 -24.35
N GLY A 159 6.07 9.82 -23.46
CA GLY A 159 7.42 10.34 -23.66
C GLY A 159 7.57 11.86 -23.65
N ASP A 160 6.48 12.60 -23.46
CA ASP A 160 6.43 14.06 -23.39
C ASP A 160 6.52 14.61 -21.96
N VAL A 161 6.56 13.73 -20.98
CA VAL A 161 6.64 14.06 -19.55
C VAL A 161 7.82 13.34 -18.94
N SER A 162 8.60 14.02 -18.12
CA SER A 162 9.69 13.43 -17.34
C SER A 162 9.38 13.40 -15.84
N ALA A 163 9.95 12.43 -15.13
CA ALA A 163 9.83 12.35 -13.68
C ALA A 163 10.45 13.56 -12.96
N GLU A 164 11.41 14.23 -13.62
CA GLU A 164 12.09 15.41 -13.09
C GLU A 164 11.19 16.63 -13.01
N GLU A 165 10.17 16.74 -13.86
CA GLU A 165 9.18 17.83 -13.84
C GLU A 165 8.30 17.82 -12.57
N PHE A 166 8.29 16.72 -11.84
CA PHE A 166 7.53 16.56 -10.58
C PHE A 166 8.41 16.47 -9.35
N ALA A 167 9.73 16.64 -9.51
CA ALA A 167 10.70 16.59 -8.41
C ALA A 167 10.89 17.95 -7.71
N ALA A 168 10.14 18.98 -8.11
CA ALA A 168 10.21 20.34 -7.57
C ALA A 168 9.16 20.59 -6.48
#